data_f637c28fc82e45066d252cd9dcfda799
#
_entry.id   f637c28fc82e45066d252cd9dcfda799
#
_cell.length_a   1.000
_cell.length_b   1.000
_cell.length_c   1.000
_cell.angle_alpha   90.00
_cell.angle_beta   90.00
_cell.angle_gamma   90.00
#
_symmetry.space_group_name_H-M   'P 1'
#
loop_
_entity.id
_entity.type
_entity.pdbx_description
1 polymer ?
#
loop_
_entity_poly.entity_id
_entity_poly.type
_entity_poly.pdbx_seq_one_letter_code
_entity_poly.pdbx_strand_id
1 'polypeptide(L)'
;MTAGPTHTTTATRPPDLVRSDGGHDLAAAKTALREDGWCVLPGVLDPAATRAVLDRLWAAAAESERRGVATYMPVLDPNASNVRVFNLLDIDPVFRELIQHPVAVELVQSLLGPEFLISNFTANVARPGSRSMPLHSDQAIVVPEPWEHPWALNIIWCLTDVCFENGATLFLPGSHKCVRQSDLPPDPFSRMRPFEAKAGSIIAMEGRVWHTSGANITQDEDRALLFGFYSAAFLRPQVNWNATLSPAVQAGVGPDLRRWLGLDAQANVALASTALSPRGQRGASR
;
A
#
# COMPACT_ATOMS: atom_id res chain seq x y z
N MET A 1 3.51 -12.89 -50.25
CA MET A 1 3.84 -12.85 -48.80
C MET A 1 4.04 -11.39 -48.43
N THR A 2 3.01 -10.74 -47.91
CA THR A 2 3.03 -9.34 -47.54
C THR A 2 3.21 -9.29 -46.01
N ALA A 3 4.34 -8.72 -45.57
CA ALA A 3 4.61 -8.49 -44.15
C ALA A 3 3.64 -7.44 -43.63
N GLY A 4 2.87 -7.79 -42.57
CA GLY A 4 2.00 -6.87 -41.88
C GLY A 4 2.82 -5.90 -41.02
N PRO A 5 2.28 -4.71 -40.70
CA PRO A 5 2.99 -3.71 -39.94
C PRO A 5 3.20 -4.16 -38.48
N THR A 6 4.44 -4.20 -38.05
CA THR A 6 4.83 -4.33 -36.66
C THR A 6 4.46 -3.05 -35.90
N HIS A 7 3.40 -3.08 -35.12
CA HIS A 7 3.09 -2.02 -34.16
C HIS A 7 4.13 -2.04 -33.02
N THR A 8 5.14 -1.22 -33.15
CA THR A 8 6.04 -0.89 -32.06
C THR A 8 5.29 0.02 -31.09
N THR A 9 4.76 -0.55 -30.03
CA THR A 9 4.21 0.22 -28.91
C THR A 9 5.39 0.92 -28.22
N THR A 10 5.61 2.18 -28.55
CA THR A 10 6.53 3.05 -27.79
C THR A 10 6.02 3.14 -26.37
N ALA A 11 6.68 2.45 -25.45
CA ALA A 11 6.47 2.63 -24.01
C ALA A 11 6.78 4.11 -23.70
N THR A 12 5.73 4.90 -23.50
CA THR A 12 5.87 6.27 -23.01
C THR A 12 6.56 6.21 -21.66
N ARG A 13 7.66 6.98 -21.51
CA ARG A 13 8.36 7.15 -20.23
C ARG A 13 7.32 7.46 -19.14
N PRO A 14 7.39 6.79 -17.95
CA PRO A 14 6.48 7.10 -16.86
C PRO A 14 6.58 8.59 -16.50
N PRO A 15 5.48 9.21 -16.00
CA PRO A 15 5.55 10.58 -15.51
C PRO A 15 6.60 10.66 -14.40
N ASP A 16 7.30 11.78 -14.33
CA ASP A 16 8.27 12.05 -13.26
C ASP A 16 7.49 12.30 -11.96
N LEU A 17 7.27 11.25 -11.19
CA LEU A 17 6.48 11.29 -9.95
C LEU A 17 7.21 11.99 -8.79
N VAL A 18 8.53 12.18 -8.91
CA VAL A 18 9.40 12.67 -7.83
C VAL A 18 9.39 14.21 -7.71
N ARG A 19 8.62 14.93 -8.53
CA ARG A 19 8.68 16.40 -8.61
C ARG A 19 8.03 17.19 -7.49
N SER A 20 7.51 16.60 -6.44
CA SER A 20 7.00 17.37 -5.32
C SER A 20 8.07 17.56 -4.24
N ASP A 21 8.99 18.49 -4.42
CA ASP A 21 9.68 19.20 -3.32
C ASP A 21 8.68 20.06 -2.51
N GLY A 22 7.42 19.70 -2.58
CA GLY A 22 6.33 20.45 -1.98
C GLY A 22 6.38 20.31 -0.48
N GLY A 23 7.27 21.07 0.15
CA GLY A 23 7.36 21.45 1.56
C GLY A 23 6.47 20.71 2.58
N HIS A 24 6.31 19.36 2.41
CA HIS A 24 5.51 18.55 3.32
C HIS A 24 6.14 18.58 4.70
N ASP A 25 5.37 18.88 5.72
CA ASP A 25 5.83 18.77 7.09
C ASP A 25 5.88 17.27 7.49
N LEU A 26 6.94 16.60 7.02
CA LEU A 26 7.18 15.19 7.34
C LEU A 26 7.45 14.99 8.83
N ALA A 27 7.93 15.99 9.55
CA ALA A 27 8.12 15.86 10.99
C ALA A 27 6.77 15.79 11.71
N ALA A 28 5.84 16.68 11.38
CA ALA A 28 4.47 16.62 11.90
C ALA A 28 3.76 15.33 11.48
N ALA A 29 3.90 14.90 10.23
CA ALA A 29 3.29 13.66 9.74
C ALA A 29 3.81 12.42 10.50
N LYS A 30 5.12 12.31 10.73
CA LYS A 30 5.72 11.23 11.53
C LYS A 30 5.25 11.23 12.98
N THR A 31 5.05 12.43 13.55
CA THR A 31 4.52 12.59 14.91
C THR A 31 3.08 12.10 14.96
N ALA A 32 2.21 12.58 14.07
CA ALA A 32 0.81 12.15 13.99
C ALA A 32 0.70 10.62 13.76
N LEU A 33 1.53 10.06 12.87
CA LEU A 33 1.54 8.62 12.63
C LEU A 33 1.86 7.82 13.90
N ARG A 34 2.76 8.29 14.76
CA ARG A 34 3.09 7.62 16.03
C ARG A 34 2.04 7.84 17.12
N GLU A 35 1.46 9.04 17.21
CA GLU A 35 0.57 9.41 18.31
C GLU A 35 -0.88 9.03 18.05
N ASP A 36 -1.33 9.19 16.79
CA ASP A 36 -2.70 8.98 16.36
C ASP A 36 -2.90 7.67 15.58
N GLY A 37 -1.79 7.07 15.07
CA GLY A 37 -1.79 5.88 14.23
C GLY A 37 -2.02 6.17 12.75
N TRP A 38 -2.16 7.45 12.35
CA TRP A 38 -2.39 7.84 10.97
C TRP A 38 -1.99 9.30 10.70
N CYS A 39 -1.77 9.61 9.42
CA CYS A 39 -1.67 10.99 8.94
C CYS A 39 -2.12 11.11 7.49
N VAL A 40 -2.44 12.33 7.06
CA VAL A 40 -2.75 12.67 5.66
C VAL A 40 -1.74 13.71 5.20
N LEU A 41 -1.09 13.46 4.06
CA LEU A 41 -0.24 14.43 3.39
C LEU A 41 -0.87 14.80 2.05
N PRO A 42 -1.35 16.05 1.90
CA PRO A 42 -1.97 16.50 0.66
C PRO A 42 -0.92 16.80 -0.41
N GLY A 43 -1.27 16.57 -1.67
CA GLY A 43 -0.50 17.05 -2.82
C GLY A 43 0.88 16.39 -3.00
N VAL A 44 1.04 15.13 -2.57
CA VAL A 44 2.27 14.36 -2.81
C VAL A 44 2.47 14.09 -4.30
N LEU A 45 1.38 13.87 -5.02
CA LEU A 45 1.36 13.89 -6.48
C LEU A 45 0.68 15.16 -6.96
N ASP A 46 1.23 15.82 -7.94
CA ASP A 46 0.56 16.92 -8.62
C ASP A 46 -0.66 16.42 -9.43
N PRO A 47 -1.56 17.31 -9.86
CA PRO A 47 -2.76 16.90 -10.59
C PRO A 47 -2.50 16.17 -11.91
N ALA A 48 -1.38 16.45 -12.59
CA ALA A 48 -1.03 15.80 -13.85
C ALA A 48 -0.51 14.37 -13.59
N ALA A 49 0.39 14.21 -12.62
CA ALA A 49 0.89 12.91 -12.17
C ALA A 49 -0.27 12.03 -11.65
N THR A 50 -1.17 12.60 -10.84
CA THR A 50 -2.33 11.89 -10.29
C THR A 50 -3.22 11.33 -11.40
N ARG A 51 -3.57 12.16 -12.40
CA ARG A 51 -4.34 11.69 -13.57
C ARG A 51 -3.62 10.60 -14.35
N ALA A 52 -2.32 10.79 -14.60
CA ALA A 52 -1.53 9.80 -15.33
C ALA A 52 -1.48 8.45 -14.60
N VAL A 53 -1.36 8.44 -13.28
CA VAL A 53 -1.42 7.21 -12.47
C VAL A 53 -2.81 6.59 -12.52
N LEU A 54 -3.88 7.38 -12.46
CA LEU A 54 -5.26 6.88 -12.59
C LEU A 54 -5.51 6.24 -13.95
N ASP A 55 -5.04 6.85 -15.03
CA ASP A 55 -5.14 6.27 -16.39
C ASP A 55 -4.39 4.94 -16.48
N ARG A 56 -3.19 4.85 -15.86
CA ARG A 56 -2.41 3.61 -15.80
C ARG A 56 -3.09 2.55 -14.93
N LEU A 57 -3.80 2.93 -13.88
CA LEU A 57 -4.61 2.00 -13.09
C LEU A 57 -5.72 1.36 -13.94
N TRP A 58 -6.45 2.14 -14.72
CA TRP A 58 -7.48 1.60 -15.61
C TRP A 58 -6.90 0.72 -16.72
N ALA A 59 -5.76 1.10 -17.27
CA ALA A 59 -5.03 0.25 -18.22
C ALA A 59 -4.58 -1.07 -17.56
N ALA A 60 -4.13 -1.04 -16.31
CA ALA A 60 -3.75 -2.24 -15.57
C ALA A 60 -4.96 -3.14 -15.23
N ALA A 61 -6.13 -2.57 -14.95
CA ALA A 61 -7.36 -3.33 -14.79
C ALA A 61 -7.73 -4.09 -16.07
N ALA A 62 -7.73 -3.40 -17.22
CA ALA A 62 -7.99 -4.00 -18.51
C ALA A 62 -6.96 -5.09 -18.87
N GLU A 63 -5.69 -4.87 -18.56
CA GLU A 63 -4.62 -5.87 -18.76
C GLU A 63 -4.81 -7.10 -17.86
N SER A 64 -5.24 -6.91 -16.61
CA SER A 64 -5.56 -8.02 -15.71
C SER A 64 -6.66 -8.90 -16.30
N GLU A 65 -7.75 -8.30 -16.78
CA GLU A 65 -8.85 -9.01 -17.41
C GLU A 65 -8.39 -9.74 -18.69
N ARG A 66 -7.57 -9.09 -19.51
CA ARG A 66 -6.98 -9.70 -20.72
C ARG A 66 -6.11 -10.92 -20.38
N ARG A 67 -5.45 -10.92 -19.22
CA ARG A 67 -4.67 -12.07 -18.70
C ARG A 67 -5.54 -13.12 -18.02
N GLY A 68 -6.85 -12.94 -17.96
CA GLY A 68 -7.79 -13.85 -17.27
C GLY A 68 -7.75 -13.72 -15.73
N VAL A 69 -7.20 -12.61 -15.21
CA VAL A 69 -7.21 -12.30 -13.78
C VAL A 69 -8.42 -11.43 -13.48
N ALA A 70 -9.33 -11.96 -12.66
CA ALA A 70 -10.54 -11.24 -12.28
C ALA A 70 -10.20 -9.97 -11.48
N THR A 71 -10.92 -8.87 -11.77
CA THR A 71 -10.84 -7.59 -11.04
C THR A 71 -11.90 -7.46 -9.96
N TYR A 72 -12.60 -8.53 -9.65
CA TYR A 72 -13.53 -8.67 -8.53
C TYR A 72 -13.21 -9.94 -7.76
N MET A 73 -13.08 -9.82 -6.44
CA MET A 73 -12.77 -10.94 -5.55
C MET A 73 -13.84 -11.10 -4.46
N PRO A 74 -14.79 -12.01 -4.62
CA PRO A 74 -15.94 -12.16 -3.71
C PRO A 74 -15.58 -12.40 -2.24
N VAL A 75 -14.36 -12.90 -1.97
CA VAL A 75 -13.88 -13.15 -0.60
C VAL A 75 -13.49 -11.84 0.12
N LEU A 76 -13.06 -10.82 -0.63
CA LEU A 76 -12.60 -9.54 -0.11
C LEU A 76 -13.57 -8.40 -0.40
N ASP A 77 -14.18 -8.43 -1.58
CA ASP A 77 -15.00 -7.33 -2.07
C ASP A 77 -16.48 -7.59 -1.78
N PRO A 78 -17.18 -6.65 -1.16
CA PRO A 78 -18.57 -6.84 -0.71
C PRO A 78 -19.57 -7.02 -1.85
N ASN A 79 -19.26 -6.50 -3.04
CA ASN A 79 -20.02 -6.71 -4.28
C ASN A 79 -19.20 -6.34 -5.52
N ALA A 80 -19.75 -6.62 -6.71
CA ALA A 80 -19.09 -6.41 -8.00
C ALA A 80 -18.94 -4.93 -8.43
N SER A 81 -19.42 -3.97 -7.64
CA SER A 81 -19.13 -2.56 -7.83
C SER A 81 -17.74 -2.17 -7.32
N ASN A 82 -17.00 -3.11 -6.71
CA ASN A 82 -15.59 -2.93 -6.40
C ASN A 82 -14.72 -3.49 -7.52
N VAL A 83 -13.73 -2.69 -7.95
CA VAL A 83 -12.68 -3.14 -8.88
C VAL A 83 -11.38 -3.25 -8.10
N ARG A 84 -10.81 -4.45 -8.05
CA ARG A 84 -9.56 -4.74 -7.37
C ARG A 84 -8.50 -5.19 -8.37
N VAL A 85 -7.36 -4.52 -8.38
CA VAL A 85 -6.28 -4.84 -9.31
C VAL A 85 -5.06 -5.30 -8.53
N PHE A 86 -4.62 -6.52 -8.83
CA PHE A 86 -3.43 -7.15 -8.26
C PHE A 86 -2.24 -7.06 -9.22
N ASN A 87 -1.07 -7.45 -8.75
CA ASN A 87 0.16 -7.55 -9.55
C ASN A 87 0.58 -6.25 -10.25
N LEU A 88 0.21 -5.11 -9.71
CA LEU A 88 0.48 -3.80 -10.27
C LEU A 88 1.97 -3.59 -10.57
N LEU A 89 2.87 -4.08 -9.69
CA LEU A 89 4.31 -3.95 -9.86
C LEU A 89 4.85 -4.71 -11.09
N ASP A 90 4.18 -5.78 -11.53
CA ASP A 90 4.54 -6.50 -12.76
C ASP A 90 3.96 -5.83 -14.01
N ILE A 91 2.79 -5.21 -13.87
CA ILE A 91 2.03 -4.67 -15.01
C ILE A 91 2.63 -3.37 -15.54
N ASP A 92 2.96 -2.42 -14.65
CA ASP A 92 3.41 -1.10 -15.08
C ASP A 92 4.52 -0.52 -14.18
N PRO A 93 5.58 0.09 -14.77
CA PRO A 93 6.66 0.72 -14.02
C PRO A 93 6.20 1.84 -13.10
N VAL A 94 5.13 2.57 -13.42
CA VAL A 94 4.62 3.67 -12.58
C VAL A 94 4.31 3.21 -11.15
N PHE A 95 3.81 1.99 -11.00
CA PHE A 95 3.51 1.44 -9.67
C PHE A 95 4.78 1.05 -8.90
N ARG A 96 5.87 0.70 -9.60
CA ARG A 96 7.18 0.50 -8.98
C ARG A 96 7.80 1.81 -8.51
N GLU A 97 7.52 2.91 -9.19
CA GLU A 97 7.93 4.25 -8.74
C GLU A 97 7.14 4.69 -7.50
N LEU A 98 5.82 4.50 -7.51
CA LEU A 98 4.96 4.86 -6.36
C LEU A 98 5.32 4.12 -5.10
N ILE A 99 5.51 2.80 -5.16
CA ILE A 99 5.77 1.98 -3.98
C ILE A 99 7.11 2.32 -3.30
N GLN A 100 8.03 2.93 -4.02
CA GLN A 100 9.31 3.41 -3.51
C GLN A 100 9.42 4.94 -3.47
N HIS A 101 8.29 5.65 -3.56
CA HIS A 101 8.29 7.11 -3.51
C HIS A 101 8.93 7.62 -2.22
N PRO A 102 9.88 8.59 -2.28
CA PRO A 102 10.68 9.01 -1.11
C PRO A 102 9.83 9.39 0.11
N VAL A 103 8.76 10.15 -0.08
CA VAL A 103 7.84 10.56 1.00
C VAL A 103 7.19 9.34 1.66
N ALA A 104 6.74 8.35 0.86
CA ALA A 104 6.14 7.13 1.38
C ALA A 104 7.17 6.30 2.16
N VAL A 105 8.36 6.08 1.58
CA VAL A 105 9.45 5.32 2.21
C VAL A 105 9.89 5.97 3.52
N GLU A 106 9.96 7.29 3.58
CA GLU A 106 10.36 8.01 4.80
C GLU A 106 9.35 7.82 5.94
N LEU A 107 8.05 7.79 5.65
CA LEU A 107 7.00 7.46 6.63
C LEU A 107 7.11 6.00 7.07
N VAL A 108 7.31 5.08 6.13
CA VAL A 108 7.48 3.64 6.41
C VAL A 108 8.67 3.43 7.35
N GLN A 109 9.82 4.00 7.02
CA GLN A 109 11.03 3.88 7.83
C GLN A 109 10.88 4.50 9.22
N SER A 110 10.10 5.58 9.35
CA SER A 110 9.86 6.23 10.65
C SER A 110 9.06 5.37 11.62
N LEU A 111 8.28 4.43 11.13
CA LEU A 111 7.44 3.54 11.94
C LEU A 111 8.03 2.12 12.05
N LEU A 112 8.44 1.54 10.93
CA LEU A 112 8.89 0.14 10.85
C LEU A 112 10.42 -0.01 10.94
N GLY A 113 11.17 1.09 10.89
CA GLY A 113 12.63 1.08 10.83
C GLY A 113 13.16 0.94 9.40
N PRO A 114 14.50 0.95 9.23
CA PRO A 114 15.14 0.91 7.90
C PRO A 114 14.94 -0.41 7.16
N GLU A 115 14.78 -1.49 7.90
CA GLU A 115 14.56 -2.83 7.36
C GLU A 115 13.07 -3.16 7.42
N PHE A 116 12.40 -3.05 6.26
CA PHE A 116 11.00 -3.39 6.08
C PHE A 116 10.81 -4.19 4.79
N LEU A 117 9.65 -4.82 4.63
CA LEU A 117 9.28 -5.49 3.38
C LEU A 117 8.02 -4.84 2.79
N ILE A 118 7.96 -4.78 1.47
CA ILE A 118 6.74 -4.52 0.72
C ILE A 118 5.94 -5.81 0.73
N SER A 119 4.86 -5.82 1.51
CA SER A 119 4.02 -7.01 1.68
C SER A 119 3.02 -7.17 0.54
N ASN A 120 2.45 -6.05 0.07
CA ASN A 120 1.48 -6.04 -1.03
C ASN A 120 1.43 -4.66 -1.70
N PHE A 121 0.96 -4.61 -2.97
CA PHE A 121 0.60 -3.37 -3.66
C PHE A 121 -0.58 -3.63 -4.57
N THR A 122 -1.74 -3.11 -4.20
CA THR A 122 -3.01 -3.35 -4.89
C THR A 122 -3.79 -2.06 -5.09
N ALA A 123 -4.75 -2.10 -6.02
CA ALA A 123 -5.76 -1.06 -6.14
C ALA A 123 -7.12 -1.56 -5.67
N ASN A 124 -7.92 -0.65 -5.14
CA ASN A 124 -9.36 -0.83 -4.98
C ASN A 124 -10.09 0.42 -5.44
N VAL A 125 -10.97 0.25 -6.41
CA VAL A 125 -11.88 1.28 -6.89
C VAL A 125 -13.28 0.95 -6.41
N ALA A 126 -13.85 1.81 -5.57
CA ALA A 126 -15.25 1.73 -5.16
C ALA A 126 -16.11 2.53 -6.15
N ARG A 127 -16.82 1.83 -7.02
CA ARG A 127 -17.81 2.40 -7.95
C ARG A 127 -19.12 2.68 -7.24
N PRO A 128 -20.00 3.51 -7.81
CA PRO A 128 -21.35 3.70 -7.31
C PRO A 128 -22.05 2.37 -6.97
N GLY A 129 -22.64 2.30 -5.78
CA GLY A 129 -23.28 1.09 -5.29
C GLY A 129 -22.33 0.06 -4.63
N SER A 130 -21.03 0.34 -4.49
CA SER A 130 -20.16 -0.50 -3.70
C SER A 130 -20.57 -0.46 -2.22
N ARG A 131 -20.33 -1.58 -1.50
CA ARG A 131 -20.68 -1.73 -0.10
C ARG A 131 -19.43 -1.76 0.78
N SER A 132 -19.64 -1.59 2.09
CA SER A 132 -18.57 -1.64 3.09
C SER A 132 -18.07 -3.06 3.30
N MET A 133 -16.77 -3.18 3.56
CA MET A 133 -16.13 -4.42 4.02
C MET A 133 -16.38 -4.65 5.52
N PRO A 134 -16.11 -5.86 6.05
CA PRO A 134 -16.06 -6.07 7.49
C PRO A 134 -15.02 -5.18 8.18
N LEU A 135 -15.30 -4.79 9.44
CA LEU A 135 -14.34 -4.09 10.29
C LEU A 135 -13.14 -5.00 10.57
N HIS A 136 -11.93 -4.50 10.34
CA HIS A 136 -10.68 -5.25 10.54
C HIS A 136 -9.51 -4.31 10.88
N SER A 137 -8.42 -4.92 11.28
CA SER A 137 -7.10 -4.32 11.41
C SER A 137 -6.16 -5.07 10.47
N ASP A 138 -5.34 -4.36 9.73
CA ASP A 138 -4.37 -4.98 8.81
C ASP A 138 -3.32 -5.83 9.54
N GLN A 139 -3.03 -5.48 10.78
CA GLN A 139 -2.11 -6.24 11.61
C GLN A 139 -2.72 -7.51 12.21
N ALA A 140 -4.03 -7.72 12.08
CA ALA A 140 -4.71 -8.94 12.56
C ALA A 140 -4.24 -10.22 11.85
N ILE A 141 -3.47 -10.11 10.76
CA ILE A 141 -2.75 -11.25 10.16
C ILE A 141 -1.66 -11.82 11.06
N VAL A 142 -1.21 -11.06 12.05
CA VAL A 142 -0.18 -11.48 13.02
C VAL A 142 -0.87 -12.12 14.21
N VAL A 143 -0.71 -13.43 14.37
CA VAL A 143 -1.36 -14.25 15.39
C VAL A 143 -0.30 -14.93 16.24
N PRO A 144 -0.47 -14.98 17.57
CA PRO A 144 -1.57 -14.41 18.36
C PRO A 144 -1.39 -12.93 18.69
N GLU A 145 -2.47 -12.29 19.13
CA GLU A 145 -2.37 -11.03 19.90
C GLU A 145 -1.76 -11.29 21.30
N PRO A 146 -1.22 -10.28 22.02
CA PRO A 146 -1.43 -8.85 21.84
C PRO A 146 -0.49 -8.21 20.80
N TRP A 147 -0.98 -7.12 20.19
CA TRP A 147 -0.22 -6.33 19.22
C TRP A 147 0.37 -5.09 19.88
N GLU A 148 1.45 -5.24 20.63
CA GLU A 148 2.07 -4.15 21.39
C GLU A 148 2.84 -3.16 20.51
N HIS A 149 3.32 -3.60 19.34
CA HIS A 149 4.11 -2.80 18.43
C HIS A 149 3.50 -2.75 17.04
N PRO A 150 3.71 -1.64 16.28
CA PRO A 150 3.34 -1.58 14.89
C PRO A 150 4.27 -2.45 14.03
N TRP A 151 3.71 -3.44 13.35
CA TRP A 151 4.44 -4.31 12.43
C TRP A 151 3.96 -4.18 10.99
N ALA A 152 3.02 -3.30 10.74
CA ALA A 152 2.47 -3.03 9.43
C ALA A 152 2.11 -1.56 9.27
N LEU A 153 2.16 -1.09 8.03
CA LEU A 153 1.75 0.25 7.62
C LEU A 153 1.15 0.21 6.22
N ASN A 154 0.02 0.85 6.03
CA ASN A 154 -0.51 1.15 4.72
C ASN A 154 -0.18 2.59 4.32
N ILE A 155 0.36 2.76 3.12
CA ILE A 155 0.40 4.03 2.40
C ILE A 155 -0.67 3.97 1.33
N ILE A 156 -1.72 4.76 1.51
CA ILE A 156 -2.89 4.79 0.63
C ILE A 156 -2.78 6.01 -0.29
N TRP A 157 -2.67 5.79 -1.59
CA TRP A 157 -2.60 6.82 -2.61
C TRP A 157 -4.00 7.17 -3.08
N CYS A 158 -4.40 8.43 -2.94
CA CYS A 158 -5.70 8.91 -3.37
C CYS A 158 -5.62 9.39 -4.82
N LEU A 159 -6.14 8.60 -5.77
CA LEU A 159 -6.14 8.97 -7.19
C LEU A 159 -7.35 9.79 -7.60
N THR A 160 -8.40 9.79 -6.78
CA THR A 160 -9.57 10.66 -6.84
C THR A 160 -9.73 11.39 -5.51
N ASP A 161 -10.56 12.40 -5.46
CA ASP A 161 -11.02 12.93 -4.18
C ASP A 161 -11.69 11.83 -3.37
N VAL A 162 -11.52 11.86 -2.06
CA VAL A 162 -12.02 10.84 -1.13
C VAL A 162 -12.88 11.56 -0.08
N CYS A 163 -14.13 11.17 0.02
CA CYS A 163 -15.07 11.65 1.01
C CYS A 163 -15.99 10.52 1.50
N PHE A 164 -16.79 10.79 2.51
CA PHE A 164 -17.71 9.80 3.06
C PHE A 164 -18.64 9.21 1.99
N GLU A 165 -19.19 10.06 1.13
CA GLU A 165 -20.22 9.71 0.14
C GLU A 165 -19.68 8.77 -0.95
N ASN A 166 -18.42 8.92 -1.34
CA ASN A 166 -17.83 8.06 -2.38
C ASN A 166 -17.12 6.82 -1.85
N GLY A 167 -17.29 6.53 -0.55
CA GLY A 167 -16.79 5.28 0.04
C GLY A 167 -15.39 5.40 0.61
N ALA A 168 -15.05 6.53 1.24
CA ALA A 168 -13.82 6.67 2.00
C ALA A 168 -13.62 5.51 2.98
N THR A 169 -12.38 5.14 3.22
CA THR A 169 -12.04 4.25 4.33
C THR A 169 -12.50 4.89 5.65
N LEU A 170 -13.33 4.17 6.39
CA LEU A 170 -13.77 4.56 7.72
C LEU A 170 -12.81 3.94 8.74
N PHE A 171 -12.31 4.73 9.66
CA PHE A 171 -11.38 4.27 10.70
C PHE A 171 -11.88 4.65 12.09
N LEU A 172 -11.49 3.86 13.07
CA LEU A 172 -11.77 4.11 14.48
C LEU A 172 -10.60 4.88 15.11
N PRO A 173 -10.75 6.18 15.42
CA PRO A 173 -9.69 6.98 16.04
C PRO A 173 -9.19 6.37 17.35
N GLY A 174 -7.87 6.33 17.51
CA GLY A 174 -7.22 5.80 18.72
C GLY A 174 -7.14 4.27 18.80
N SER A 175 -7.72 3.54 17.86
CA SER A 175 -7.74 2.07 17.90
C SER A 175 -6.39 1.40 17.68
N HIS A 176 -5.38 2.11 17.18
CA HIS A 176 -4.00 1.61 17.13
C HIS A 176 -3.41 1.34 18.55
N LYS A 177 -4.04 1.86 19.61
CA LYS A 177 -3.69 1.60 21.01
C LYS A 177 -4.39 0.36 21.56
N CYS A 178 -5.38 -0.19 20.87
CA CYS A 178 -6.01 -1.46 21.21
C CYS A 178 -5.06 -2.60 20.86
N VAL A 179 -4.44 -3.21 21.86
CA VAL A 179 -3.49 -4.31 21.66
C VAL A 179 -4.17 -5.65 21.42
N ARG A 180 -5.49 -5.72 21.67
CA ARG A 180 -6.36 -6.89 21.46
C ARG A 180 -7.65 -6.47 20.79
N GLN A 181 -8.28 -7.38 20.09
CA GLN A 181 -9.62 -7.16 19.55
C GLN A 181 -10.65 -6.90 20.66
N SER A 182 -10.48 -7.53 21.83
CA SER A 182 -11.35 -7.34 22.98
C SER A 182 -11.29 -5.92 23.60
N ASP A 183 -10.27 -5.13 23.25
CA ASP A 183 -10.11 -3.75 23.75
C ASP A 183 -10.96 -2.74 22.95
N LEU A 184 -11.58 -3.18 21.87
CA LEU A 184 -12.47 -2.33 21.10
C LEU A 184 -13.72 -1.94 21.89
N PRO A 185 -14.24 -0.72 21.69
CA PRO A 185 -15.50 -0.31 22.32
C PRO A 185 -16.65 -1.21 21.84
N PRO A 186 -17.72 -1.36 22.66
CA PRO A 186 -18.87 -2.21 22.32
C PRO A 186 -19.58 -1.85 21.01
N ASP A 187 -19.57 -0.57 20.65
CA ASP A 187 -20.08 -0.06 19.37
C ASP A 187 -19.01 0.76 18.65
N PRO A 188 -18.09 0.10 17.92
CA PRO A 188 -17.03 0.80 17.23
C PRO A 188 -17.56 1.63 16.05
N PHE A 189 -18.63 1.20 15.38
CA PHE A 189 -19.13 1.84 14.16
C PHE A 189 -19.64 3.25 14.41
N SER A 190 -20.26 3.54 15.55
CA SER A 190 -20.76 4.88 15.89
C SER A 190 -19.66 5.92 16.09
N ARG A 191 -18.40 5.47 16.22
CA ARG A 191 -17.23 6.31 16.48
C ARG A 191 -16.30 6.43 15.26
N MET A 192 -16.60 5.73 14.20
CA MET A 192 -15.75 5.76 13.00
C MET A 192 -15.82 7.10 12.29
N ARG A 193 -14.72 7.48 11.67
CA ARG A 193 -14.58 8.68 10.86
C ARG A 193 -14.06 8.33 9.48
N PRO A 194 -14.47 9.05 8.43
CA PRO A 194 -13.89 8.88 7.11
C PRO A 194 -12.48 9.46 7.04
N PHE A 195 -11.59 8.84 6.29
CA PHE A 195 -10.39 9.49 5.79
C PHE A 195 -10.79 10.35 4.59
N GLU A 196 -10.82 11.65 4.77
CA GLU A 196 -11.09 12.60 3.71
C GLU A 196 -9.77 13.15 3.16
N ALA A 197 -9.63 13.13 1.86
CA ALA A 197 -8.40 13.57 1.20
C ALA A 197 -8.68 14.02 -0.24
N LYS A 198 -7.90 14.98 -0.74
CA LYS A 198 -7.92 15.38 -2.15
C LYS A 198 -7.10 14.41 -2.99
N ALA A 199 -7.44 14.29 -4.26
CA ALA A 199 -6.65 13.56 -5.25
C ALA A 199 -5.17 14.04 -5.23
N GLY A 200 -4.24 13.08 -5.33
CA GLY A 200 -2.80 13.34 -5.19
C GLY A 200 -2.28 13.29 -3.76
N SER A 201 -3.15 13.13 -2.76
CA SER A 201 -2.74 12.94 -1.36
C SER A 201 -2.31 11.51 -1.10
N ILE A 202 -1.56 11.31 0.00
CA ILE A 202 -1.39 10.01 0.64
C ILE A 202 -2.01 10.01 2.04
N ILE A 203 -2.51 8.87 2.44
CA ILE A 203 -2.91 8.57 3.81
C ILE A 203 -1.96 7.49 4.30
N ALA A 204 -1.21 7.76 5.37
CA ALA A 204 -0.44 6.73 6.06
C ALA A 204 -1.26 6.23 7.25
N MET A 205 -1.48 4.93 7.32
CA MET A 205 -2.29 4.29 8.34
C MET A 205 -1.53 3.10 8.94
N GLU A 206 -1.27 3.18 10.25
CA GLU A 206 -0.64 2.10 11.00
C GLU A 206 -1.51 0.84 10.98
N GLY A 207 -0.88 -0.32 10.89
CA GLY A 207 -1.57 -1.60 10.73
C GLY A 207 -2.54 -1.98 11.85
N ARG A 208 -2.41 -1.44 13.05
CA ARG A 208 -3.32 -1.69 14.18
C ARG A 208 -4.58 -0.82 14.16
N VAL A 209 -4.65 0.19 13.28
CA VAL A 209 -5.87 1.00 13.14
C VAL A 209 -7.01 0.14 12.62
N TRP A 210 -8.09 0.05 13.39
CA TRP A 210 -9.30 -0.65 12.98
C TRP A 210 -10.09 0.17 12.00
N HIS A 211 -10.41 -0.42 10.86
CA HIS A 211 -11.02 0.28 9.74
C HIS A 211 -11.89 -0.63 8.88
N THR A 212 -12.65 -0.02 8.01
CA THR A 212 -13.42 -0.67 6.95
C THR A 212 -13.51 0.25 5.72
N SER A 213 -13.81 -0.26 4.54
CA SER A 213 -14.20 0.59 3.42
C SER A 213 -15.60 1.17 3.67
N GLY A 214 -15.82 2.44 3.31
CA GLY A 214 -17.17 2.99 3.21
C GLY A 214 -17.93 2.45 2.02
N ALA A 215 -19.26 2.61 2.02
CA ALA A 215 -20.08 2.39 0.84
C ALA A 215 -20.02 3.62 -0.07
N ASN A 216 -19.93 3.41 -1.39
CA ASN A 216 -20.06 4.50 -2.34
C ASN A 216 -21.54 4.69 -2.68
N ILE A 217 -22.11 5.76 -2.16
CA ILE A 217 -23.53 6.14 -2.33
C ILE A 217 -23.74 7.24 -3.39
N THR A 218 -22.67 7.65 -4.07
CA THR A 218 -22.77 8.60 -5.20
C THR A 218 -23.41 7.95 -6.42
N GLN A 219 -23.76 8.75 -7.40
CA GLN A 219 -24.40 8.26 -8.63
C GLN A 219 -23.38 7.94 -9.73
N ASP A 220 -22.25 8.67 -9.77
CA ASP A 220 -21.32 8.70 -10.90
C ASP A 220 -19.85 8.92 -10.52
N GLU A 221 -19.51 8.94 -9.23
CA GLU A 221 -18.14 9.15 -8.78
C GLU A 221 -17.48 7.82 -8.38
N ASP A 222 -16.38 7.49 -9.02
CA ASP A 222 -15.50 6.40 -8.59
C ASP A 222 -14.52 6.90 -7.52
N ARG A 223 -14.32 6.13 -6.46
CA ARG A 223 -13.25 6.34 -5.49
C ARG A 223 -12.10 5.37 -5.77
N ALA A 224 -10.99 5.87 -6.34
CA ALA A 224 -9.83 5.08 -6.73
C ALA A 224 -8.68 5.27 -5.73
N LEU A 225 -8.27 4.17 -5.09
CA LEU A 225 -7.15 4.11 -4.15
C LEU A 225 -6.15 3.04 -4.55
N LEU A 226 -4.84 3.33 -4.31
CA LEU A 226 -3.80 2.30 -4.30
C LEU A 226 -3.33 2.09 -2.86
N PHE A 227 -3.10 0.84 -2.50
CA PHE A 227 -2.69 0.43 -1.16
C PHE A 227 -1.28 -0.16 -1.23
N GLY A 228 -0.30 0.58 -0.71
CA GLY A 228 1.05 0.09 -0.46
C GLY A 228 1.11 -0.45 0.96
N PHE A 229 1.08 -1.78 1.09
CA PHE A 229 1.16 -2.44 2.39
C PHE A 229 2.58 -2.87 2.68
N TYR A 230 3.14 -2.29 3.74
CA TYR A 230 4.50 -2.55 4.21
C TYR A 230 4.46 -3.26 5.55
N SER A 231 5.44 -4.12 5.79
CA SER A 231 5.53 -4.90 7.03
C SER A 231 6.94 -4.94 7.59
N ALA A 232 7.05 -5.24 8.88
CA ALA A 232 8.33 -5.53 9.50
C ALA A 232 9.04 -6.68 8.77
N ALA A 233 10.37 -6.62 8.69
CA ALA A 233 11.19 -7.53 7.87
C ALA A 233 11.09 -9.01 8.27
N PHE A 234 10.66 -9.32 9.49
CA PHE A 234 10.47 -10.69 9.95
C PHE A 234 9.12 -11.29 9.58
N LEU A 235 8.17 -10.49 9.07
CA LEU A 235 6.88 -10.97 8.62
C LEU A 235 6.97 -11.46 7.17
N ARG A 236 6.29 -12.57 6.89
CA ARG A 236 6.17 -13.05 5.52
C ARG A 236 5.26 -12.09 4.74
N PRO A 237 5.69 -11.56 3.58
CA PRO A 237 4.83 -10.76 2.71
C PRO A 237 3.58 -11.50 2.28
N GLN A 238 2.47 -10.80 2.10
CA GLN A 238 1.23 -11.37 1.54
C GLN A 238 1.43 -11.86 0.11
N VAL A 239 2.31 -11.19 -0.64
CA VAL A 239 2.65 -11.56 -2.02
C VAL A 239 4.01 -12.25 -2.04
N ASN A 240 4.09 -13.40 -2.71
CA ASN A 240 5.36 -14.02 -3.05
C ASN A 240 5.94 -13.36 -4.31
N TRP A 241 6.68 -12.28 -4.14
CA TRP A 241 7.21 -11.48 -5.24
C TRP A 241 8.12 -12.28 -6.18
N ASN A 242 8.84 -13.28 -5.68
CA ASN A 242 9.65 -14.17 -6.51
C ASN A 242 8.81 -15.01 -7.48
N ALA A 243 7.57 -15.33 -7.11
CA ALA A 243 6.67 -16.10 -7.94
C ALA A 243 5.75 -15.25 -8.84
N THR A 244 5.46 -14.01 -8.42
CA THR A 244 4.47 -13.17 -9.10
C THR A 244 5.08 -12.17 -10.07
N LEU A 245 6.31 -11.69 -9.80
CA LEU A 245 6.99 -10.78 -10.72
C LEU A 245 7.66 -11.56 -11.86
N SER A 246 7.48 -11.07 -13.07
CA SER A 246 8.16 -11.63 -14.24
C SER A 246 9.69 -11.51 -14.10
N PRO A 247 10.46 -12.42 -14.72
CA PRO A 247 11.93 -12.36 -14.68
C PRO A 247 12.48 -11.02 -15.20
N ALA A 248 11.84 -10.43 -16.19
CA ALA A 248 12.23 -9.13 -16.74
C ALA A 248 12.10 -8.01 -15.71
N VAL A 249 10.98 -7.98 -14.96
CA VAL A 249 10.79 -7.01 -13.86
C VAL A 249 11.79 -7.26 -12.75
N GLN A 250 11.98 -8.52 -12.32
CA GLN A 250 12.96 -8.85 -11.27
C GLN A 250 14.38 -8.43 -11.65
N ALA A 251 14.78 -8.56 -12.91
CA ALA A 251 16.09 -8.13 -13.39
C ALA A 251 16.24 -6.61 -13.51
N GLY A 252 15.11 -5.89 -13.73
CA GLY A 252 15.11 -4.46 -13.98
C GLY A 252 14.94 -3.57 -12.73
N VAL A 253 14.57 -4.14 -11.55
CA VAL A 253 14.41 -3.34 -10.33
C VAL A 253 15.75 -3.06 -9.66
N GLY A 254 15.87 -1.83 -9.12
CA GLY A 254 17.08 -1.38 -8.40
C GLY A 254 17.28 -2.10 -7.07
N PRO A 255 18.48 -1.95 -6.47
CA PRO A 255 18.88 -2.70 -5.27
C PRO A 255 17.97 -2.48 -4.06
N ASP A 256 17.51 -1.27 -3.83
CA ASP A 256 16.61 -0.98 -2.70
C ASP A 256 15.25 -1.65 -2.87
N LEU A 257 14.65 -1.53 -4.07
CA LEU A 257 13.37 -2.18 -4.33
C LEU A 257 13.50 -3.72 -4.28
N ARG A 258 14.59 -4.29 -4.78
CA ARG A 258 14.87 -5.73 -4.63
C ARG A 258 14.90 -6.16 -3.17
N ARG A 259 15.61 -5.40 -2.33
CA ARG A 259 15.68 -5.66 -0.88
C ARG A 259 14.31 -5.58 -0.23
N TRP A 260 13.54 -4.52 -0.49
CA TRP A 260 12.21 -4.34 0.09
C TRP A 260 11.17 -5.35 -0.42
N LEU A 261 11.33 -5.87 -1.62
CA LEU A 261 10.51 -6.97 -2.16
C LEU A 261 10.99 -8.34 -1.65
N GLY A 262 12.11 -8.42 -0.95
CA GLY A 262 12.68 -9.69 -0.47
C GLY A 262 13.12 -10.64 -1.59
N LEU A 263 13.48 -10.11 -2.77
CA LEU A 263 13.86 -10.94 -3.92
C LEU A 263 15.15 -11.72 -3.71
N ASP A 264 16.08 -11.16 -2.93
CA ASP A 264 17.38 -11.75 -2.65
C ASP A 264 17.44 -12.39 -1.24
N ALA A 265 16.33 -12.39 -0.50
CA ALA A 265 16.31 -12.91 0.86
C ALA A 265 16.39 -14.44 0.87
N GLN A 266 17.50 -14.96 1.38
CA GLN A 266 17.67 -16.37 1.67
C GLN A 266 17.17 -16.68 3.09
N ALA A 267 15.88 -16.60 3.32
CA ALA A 267 15.25 -16.74 4.63
C ALA A 267 15.79 -15.72 5.68
N ASN A 268 15.59 -15.96 6.96
CA ASN A 268 16.06 -15.10 8.05
C ASN A 268 17.53 -15.31 8.42
N VAL A 269 18.38 -15.73 7.49
CA VAL A 269 19.77 -16.07 7.75
C VAL A 269 20.55 -14.89 8.35
N ALA A 270 20.32 -13.68 7.83
CA ALA A 270 20.97 -12.48 8.35
C ALA A 270 20.56 -12.17 9.80
N LEU A 271 19.29 -12.34 10.14
CA LEU A 271 18.79 -12.17 11.51
C LEU A 271 19.33 -13.27 12.43
N ALA A 272 19.32 -14.54 11.99
CA ALA A 272 19.85 -15.66 12.72
C ALA A 272 21.35 -15.49 12.97
N SER A 273 22.14 -15.09 11.98
CA SER A 273 23.58 -14.86 12.11
C SER A 273 23.89 -13.72 13.08
N THR A 274 23.08 -12.68 13.09
CA THR A 274 23.24 -11.54 14.02
C THR A 274 22.84 -11.91 15.45
N ALA A 275 21.77 -12.68 15.63
CA ALA A 275 21.29 -13.09 16.93
C ALA A 275 22.15 -14.18 17.59
N LEU A 276 22.74 -15.07 16.77
CA LEU A 276 23.51 -16.21 17.25
C LEU A 276 25.03 -15.98 17.28
N SER A 277 25.52 -14.88 16.70
CA SER A 277 26.95 -14.53 16.80
C SER A 277 27.29 -14.18 18.25
N PRO A 278 28.27 -14.89 18.88
CA PRO A 278 28.73 -14.51 20.20
C PRO A 278 29.24 -13.06 20.18
N ARG A 279 28.70 -12.19 21.02
CA ARG A 279 29.11 -10.78 21.09
C ARG A 279 30.60 -10.54 21.33
N GLY A 280 31.31 -11.55 21.79
CA GLY A 280 32.76 -11.51 22.02
C GLY A 280 33.66 -11.54 20.79
N GLN A 281 33.16 -11.90 19.62
CA GLN A 281 33.98 -11.97 18.41
C GLN A 281 34.10 -10.68 17.60
N ARG A 282 33.35 -9.63 17.94
CA ARG A 282 33.44 -8.32 17.26
C ARG A 282 34.54 -7.42 17.80
N GLY A 283 35.29 -7.84 18.77
CA GLY A 283 36.34 -7.03 19.40
C GLY A 283 37.76 -7.35 18.97
N ALA A 284 37.98 -8.24 18.02
CA ALA A 284 39.30 -8.72 17.63
C ALA A 284 39.74 -8.27 16.23
N SER A 285 39.34 -7.10 15.76
CA SER A 285 40.05 -6.41 14.67
C SER A 285 40.90 -5.31 15.28
N ARG A 286 42.15 -5.66 15.52
CA ARG A 286 43.27 -4.72 15.76
C ARG A 286 43.69 -4.06 14.45
#